data_efd939ec3f50bba3b9b78a46f66f853a
#
_entry.id   efd939ec3f50bba3b9b78a46f66f853a
#
_cell.length_a   1.000
_cell.length_b   1.000
_cell.length_c   1.000
_cell.angle_alpha   90.00
_cell.angle_beta   90.00
_cell.angle_gamma   90.00
#
_symmetry.space_group_name_H-M   'P 1'
#
loop_
_entity.id
_entity.type
_entity.pdbx_description
1 polymer ?
#
loop_
_entity_poly.entity_id
_entity_poly.type
_entity_poly.pdbx_seq_one_letter_code
_entity_poly.pdbx_strand_id
1 'polypeptide(L)'
;MEFVQIIIDFFGRIIGAIIGSPIFLSILAVAVLAVILVLIYRKLKLWALSQIEYNRYFSTDGAFAGESFTMTEVLRNPTIFPLFFVEMEFFVPSGLTVDGVKCSEYTKSASIFHIPPYATVQKEHTVTSNKRDHYKLQNAGVEYRKIEFVFEVPIDVYVYPDKFYADLDLSEDVKLAGDTIANRKYVEDPYFFSGIRRYTPGDSMRQINYKASVRSFSGGQRQLMCNFYESSRSYDTMMYLDLTDYAAENAFEECESILERGLRCACHLFCQAESNGGKVGFVANCETDMGKYVNIPMGTGHAHAKKMLECFSVISSYARNDYSIHSLLLDAAKLPEETDIYFITSHVTDKNAELIRALRRMGRSVSVIRLEADRNEKKVS
;
A
#
# COMPACT_ATOMS: atom_id res chain seq x y z
N MET A 1 -28.14 29.77 79.57
CA MET A 1 -27.20 28.67 79.36
C MET A 1 -27.79 27.29 79.69
N GLU A 2 -28.59 27.15 80.75
CA GLU A 2 -29.20 25.86 81.17
C GLU A 2 -30.15 25.23 80.14
N PHE A 3 -30.94 26.03 79.42
CA PHE A 3 -31.88 25.54 78.44
C PHE A 3 -31.26 24.86 77.25
N VAL A 4 -30.08 25.39 76.78
CA VAL A 4 -29.29 24.80 75.69
C VAL A 4 -28.68 23.45 76.10
N GLN A 5 -28.23 23.34 77.39
CA GLN A 5 -27.69 22.10 77.93
C GLN A 5 -28.75 20.98 78.02
N ILE A 6 -29.96 21.34 78.44
CA ILE A 6 -31.11 20.37 78.49
C ILE A 6 -31.45 19.85 77.09
N ILE A 7 -31.45 20.70 76.09
CA ILE A 7 -31.68 20.32 74.70
C ILE A 7 -30.58 19.35 74.19
N ILE A 8 -29.30 19.67 74.46
CA ILE A 8 -28.15 18.83 74.04
C ILE A 8 -28.25 17.43 74.70
N ASP A 9 -28.56 17.38 76.04
CA ASP A 9 -28.70 16.09 76.75
C ASP A 9 -29.90 15.29 76.27
N PHE A 10 -31.02 15.95 75.94
CA PHE A 10 -32.21 15.29 75.40
C PHE A 10 -31.93 14.66 74.03
N PHE A 11 -31.31 15.42 73.10
CA PHE A 11 -30.90 14.90 71.82
C PHE A 11 -29.80 13.80 71.94
N GLY A 12 -28.88 13.95 72.90
CA GLY A 12 -27.86 12.93 73.18
C GLY A 12 -28.44 11.60 73.61
N ARG A 13 -29.49 11.63 74.50
CA ARG A 13 -30.22 10.40 74.91
C ARG A 13 -31.03 9.78 73.79
N ILE A 14 -31.68 10.56 72.93
CA ILE A 14 -32.42 10.05 71.76
C ILE A 14 -31.46 9.44 70.80
N ILE A 15 -30.34 10.09 70.45
CA ILE A 15 -29.32 9.59 69.54
C ILE A 15 -28.70 8.32 70.10
N GLY A 16 -28.39 8.28 71.45
CA GLY A 16 -27.88 7.09 72.09
C GLY A 16 -28.85 5.90 72.08
N ALA A 17 -30.16 6.15 72.31
CA ALA A 17 -31.20 5.12 72.21
C ALA A 17 -31.38 4.58 70.76
N ILE A 18 -31.28 5.46 69.77
CA ILE A 18 -31.36 5.05 68.36
C ILE A 18 -30.13 4.25 67.96
N ILE A 19 -28.94 4.70 68.31
CA ILE A 19 -27.66 4.01 67.98
C ILE A 19 -27.56 2.67 68.71
N GLY A 20 -28.06 2.56 69.95
CA GLY A 20 -28.06 1.32 70.74
C GLY A 20 -29.19 0.36 70.38
N SER A 21 -30.14 0.71 69.54
CA SER A 21 -31.20 -0.19 69.18
C SER A 21 -30.72 -1.36 68.30
N PRO A 22 -31.14 -2.61 68.55
CA PRO A 22 -30.71 -3.75 67.71
C PRO A 22 -31.20 -3.63 66.27
N ILE A 23 -32.28 -2.90 66.01
CA ILE A 23 -32.81 -2.63 64.69
C ILE A 23 -31.82 -1.67 63.92
N PHE A 24 -31.37 -0.60 64.58
CA PHE A 24 -30.42 0.33 63.95
C PHE A 24 -29.07 -0.37 63.62
N LEU A 25 -28.56 -1.20 64.56
CA LEU A 25 -27.33 -1.96 64.34
C LEU A 25 -27.47 -2.98 63.20
N SER A 26 -28.65 -3.62 63.08
CA SER A 26 -28.89 -4.54 61.94
C SER A 26 -28.99 -3.82 60.60
N ILE A 27 -29.64 -2.67 60.52
CA ILE A 27 -29.70 -1.85 59.31
C ILE A 27 -28.30 -1.36 58.92
N LEU A 28 -27.52 -0.89 59.91
CA LEU A 28 -26.15 -0.47 59.67
C LEU A 28 -25.26 -1.60 59.16
N ALA A 29 -25.40 -2.80 59.75
CA ALA A 29 -24.66 -4.00 59.31
C ALA A 29 -25.01 -4.38 57.86
N VAL A 30 -26.29 -4.35 57.47
CA VAL A 30 -26.75 -4.60 56.11
C VAL A 30 -26.21 -3.53 55.15
N ALA A 31 -26.23 -2.26 55.57
CA ALA A 31 -25.71 -1.16 54.76
C ALA A 31 -24.15 -1.30 54.52
N VAL A 32 -23.42 -1.64 55.57
CA VAL A 32 -21.97 -1.91 55.47
C VAL A 32 -21.68 -3.10 54.57
N LEU A 33 -22.48 -4.20 54.76
CA LEU A 33 -22.35 -5.38 53.88
C LEU A 33 -22.62 -5.04 52.41
N ALA A 34 -23.67 -4.25 52.16
CA ALA A 34 -24.02 -3.79 50.82
C ALA A 34 -22.87 -2.96 50.18
N VAL A 35 -22.25 -2.05 50.97
CA VAL A 35 -21.12 -1.26 50.51
C VAL A 35 -19.92 -2.16 50.19
N ILE A 36 -19.61 -3.14 51.07
CA ILE A 36 -18.54 -4.09 50.85
C ILE A 36 -18.78 -4.90 49.55
N LEU A 37 -19.99 -5.40 49.35
CA LEU A 37 -20.36 -6.14 48.14
C LEU A 37 -20.23 -5.29 46.88
N VAL A 38 -20.62 -4.03 46.92
CA VAL A 38 -20.44 -3.07 45.82
C VAL A 38 -18.96 -2.84 45.54
N LEU A 39 -18.12 -2.69 46.55
CA LEU A 39 -16.68 -2.51 46.37
C LEU A 39 -16.02 -3.75 45.80
N ILE A 40 -16.39 -4.94 46.28
CA ILE A 40 -15.91 -6.22 45.73
C ILE A 40 -16.35 -6.34 44.28
N TYR A 41 -17.62 -6.10 43.98
CA TYR A 41 -18.12 -6.14 42.60
C TYR A 41 -17.36 -5.18 41.66
N ARG A 42 -17.10 -3.96 42.12
CA ARG A 42 -16.29 -2.99 41.36
C ARG A 42 -14.85 -3.49 41.09
N LYS A 43 -14.18 -4.05 42.10
CA LYS A 43 -12.85 -4.64 41.94
C LYS A 43 -12.84 -5.84 40.97
N LEU A 44 -13.82 -6.72 41.08
CA LEU A 44 -13.96 -7.86 40.19
C LEU A 44 -14.23 -7.43 38.73
N LYS A 45 -15.02 -6.37 38.55
CA LYS A 45 -15.21 -5.82 37.20
C LYS A 45 -13.94 -5.22 36.60
N LEU A 46 -13.15 -4.49 37.40
CA LEU A 46 -11.87 -3.95 36.97
C LEU A 46 -10.88 -5.05 36.64
N TRP A 47 -10.85 -6.09 37.46
CA TRP A 47 -10.05 -7.29 37.17
C TRP A 47 -10.53 -7.98 35.86
N ALA A 48 -11.84 -8.11 35.65
CA ALA A 48 -12.38 -8.68 34.40
C ALA A 48 -11.99 -7.85 33.18
N LEU A 49 -11.95 -6.52 33.30
CA LEU A 49 -11.54 -5.63 32.23
C LEU A 49 -10.04 -5.84 31.88
N SER A 50 -9.18 -6.08 32.87
CA SER A 50 -7.76 -6.35 32.65
C SER A 50 -7.50 -7.72 32.01
N GLN A 51 -8.49 -8.61 31.97
CA GLN A 51 -8.39 -9.92 31.33
C GLN A 51 -8.88 -9.94 29.88
N ILE A 52 -9.40 -8.80 29.36
CA ILE A 52 -9.84 -8.74 27.97
C ILE A 52 -8.68 -9.03 27.05
N GLU A 53 -8.91 -9.91 26.10
CA GLU A 53 -8.02 -10.15 24.98
C GLU A 53 -8.50 -9.32 23.80
N TYR A 54 -7.64 -8.42 23.31
CA TYR A 54 -7.89 -7.61 22.13
C TYR A 54 -6.96 -7.99 21.01
N ASN A 55 -7.50 -8.17 19.83
CA ASN A 55 -6.76 -8.36 18.61
C ASN A 55 -7.40 -7.58 17.46
N ARG A 56 -6.61 -7.20 16.48
CA ARG A 56 -7.08 -6.56 15.25
C ARG A 56 -6.23 -7.00 14.08
N TYR A 57 -6.81 -7.00 12.90
CA TYR A 57 -6.11 -7.34 11.67
C TYR A 57 -6.79 -6.69 10.47
N PHE A 58 -6.02 -6.46 9.42
CA PHE A 58 -6.55 -6.09 8.13
C PHE A 58 -6.89 -7.34 7.31
N SER A 59 -7.86 -7.24 6.41
CA SER A 59 -8.25 -8.31 5.49
C SER A 59 -7.17 -8.59 4.43
N THR A 60 -6.23 -7.66 4.23
CA THR A 60 -5.15 -7.74 3.26
C THR A 60 -3.88 -7.07 3.81
N ASP A 61 -2.71 -7.56 3.39
CA ASP A 61 -1.42 -6.95 3.70
C ASP A 61 -1.17 -5.68 2.85
N GLY A 62 -1.86 -5.53 1.72
CA GLY A 62 -1.73 -4.36 0.85
C GLY A 62 -2.92 -4.18 -0.08
N ALA A 63 -3.18 -2.92 -0.45
CA ALA A 63 -4.26 -2.50 -1.35
C ALA A 63 -3.78 -1.36 -2.24
N PHE A 64 -4.38 -1.19 -3.42
CA PHE A 64 -4.11 -0.04 -4.28
C PHE A 64 -4.84 1.21 -3.77
N ALA A 65 -4.26 2.38 -4.05
CA ALA A 65 -4.91 3.65 -3.72
C ALA A 65 -6.31 3.73 -4.35
N GLY A 66 -7.29 4.13 -3.55
CA GLY A 66 -8.70 4.14 -3.94
C GLY A 66 -9.46 2.84 -3.66
N GLU A 67 -8.80 1.73 -3.42
CA GLU A 67 -9.46 0.48 -3.04
C GLU A 67 -9.83 0.48 -1.56
N SER A 68 -10.96 -0.18 -1.24
CA SER A 68 -11.42 -0.35 0.13
C SER A 68 -11.09 -1.75 0.63
N PHE A 69 -10.65 -1.84 1.87
CA PHE A 69 -10.39 -3.09 2.58
C PHE A 69 -10.98 -3.03 3.99
N THR A 70 -11.03 -4.15 4.68
CA THR A 70 -11.66 -4.25 5.99
C THR A 70 -10.61 -4.37 7.09
N MET A 71 -10.80 -3.63 8.17
CA MET A 71 -10.14 -3.83 9.44
C MET A 71 -11.11 -4.49 10.40
N THR A 72 -10.73 -5.63 10.98
CA THR A 72 -11.54 -6.35 11.94
C THR A 72 -10.94 -6.20 13.34
N GLU A 73 -11.73 -5.72 14.28
CA GLU A 73 -11.44 -5.71 15.71
C GLU A 73 -12.10 -6.92 16.38
N VAL A 74 -11.35 -7.63 17.20
CA VAL A 74 -11.81 -8.82 17.92
C VAL A 74 -11.55 -8.64 19.40
N LEU A 75 -12.62 -8.66 20.21
CA LEU A 75 -12.53 -8.62 21.67
C LEU A 75 -13.08 -9.90 22.25
N ARG A 76 -12.30 -10.53 23.14
CA ARG A 76 -12.70 -11.71 23.87
C ARG A 76 -12.74 -11.43 25.35
N ASN A 77 -13.84 -11.77 25.98
CA ASN A 77 -14.02 -11.73 27.44
C ASN A 77 -13.88 -13.14 28.02
N PRO A 78 -12.77 -13.50 28.63
CA PRO A 78 -12.59 -14.84 29.22
C PRO A 78 -13.23 -14.97 30.60
N THR A 79 -13.96 -13.95 31.10
CA THR A 79 -14.49 -13.90 32.45
C THR A 79 -16.01 -14.11 32.49
N ILE A 80 -16.53 -14.44 33.70
CA ILE A 80 -17.96 -14.57 33.96
C ILE A 80 -18.70 -13.22 33.99
N PHE A 81 -17.97 -12.09 34.08
CA PHE A 81 -18.57 -10.75 34.22
C PHE A 81 -18.91 -10.16 32.86
N PRO A 82 -20.16 -9.74 32.61
CA PRO A 82 -20.50 -9.02 31.40
C PRO A 82 -19.89 -7.62 31.43
N LEU A 83 -19.32 -7.20 30.31
CA LEU A 83 -18.69 -5.89 30.14
C LEU A 83 -19.54 -5.09 29.15
N PHE A 84 -20.20 -4.04 29.66
CA PHE A 84 -21.04 -3.17 28.86
C PHE A 84 -20.36 -1.82 28.67
N PHE A 85 -20.54 -1.22 27.48
CA PHE A 85 -20.00 0.10 27.14
C PHE A 85 -18.48 0.17 27.28
N VAL A 86 -17.80 -0.84 26.74
CA VAL A 86 -16.35 -0.81 26.59
C VAL A 86 -16.04 -0.01 25.32
N GLU A 87 -15.41 1.13 25.50
CA GLU A 87 -15.04 2.01 24.39
C GLU A 87 -13.59 1.70 23.99
N MET A 88 -13.42 1.32 22.72
CA MET A 88 -12.12 1.06 22.11
C MET A 88 -11.76 2.25 21.25
N GLU A 89 -10.61 2.84 21.51
CA GLU A 89 -10.06 3.94 20.73
C GLU A 89 -8.78 3.55 20.07
N PHE A 90 -8.59 3.95 18.82
CA PHE A 90 -7.30 3.83 18.14
C PHE A 90 -7.03 5.08 17.31
N PHE A 91 -5.74 5.42 17.18
CA PHE A 91 -5.31 6.50 16.34
C PHE A 91 -5.25 6.03 14.90
N VAL A 92 -5.88 6.77 14.00
CA VAL A 92 -5.84 6.53 12.56
C VAL A 92 -4.85 7.50 11.94
N PRO A 93 -3.85 7.02 11.20
CA PRO A 93 -2.91 7.88 10.48
C PRO A 93 -3.63 8.78 9.46
N SER A 94 -3.08 9.98 9.26
CA SER A 94 -3.55 10.87 8.21
C SER A 94 -3.43 10.20 6.84
N GLY A 95 -4.47 10.28 6.03
CA GLY A 95 -4.53 9.63 4.72
C GLY A 95 -5.39 8.37 4.67
N LEU A 96 -5.71 7.76 5.82
CA LEU A 96 -6.74 6.71 5.90
C LEU A 96 -8.11 7.32 6.18
N THR A 97 -9.13 6.71 5.61
CA THR A 97 -10.54 6.97 5.87
C THR A 97 -11.15 5.73 6.48
N VAL A 98 -11.73 5.83 7.66
CA VAL A 98 -12.38 4.71 8.35
C VAL A 98 -13.88 5.00 8.42
N ASP A 99 -14.71 4.07 7.95
CA ASP A 99 -16.16 4.17 7.90
C ASP A 99 -16.68 5.48 7.26
N GLY A 100 -15.96 5.96 6.23
CA GLY A 100 -16.29 7.19 5.50
C GLY A 100 -15.87 8.49 6.21
N VAL A 101 -15.27 8.41 7.40
CA VAL A 101 -14.75 9.58 8.11
C VAL A 101 -13.29 9.81 7.71
N LYS A 102 -13.00 10.98 7.12
CA LYS A 102 -11.62 11.39 6.83
C LYS A 102 -10.90 11.67 8.15
N CYS A 103 -9.80 11.00 8.36
CA CYS A 103 -8.99 11.16 9.55
C CYS A 103 -7.92 12.25 9.34
N SER A 104 -7.82 13.18 10.29
CA SER A 104 -6.72 14.12 10.41
C SER A 104 -5.63 13.52 11.32
N GLU A 105 -4.44 14.12 11.40
CA GLU A 105 -3.27 13.60 12.15
C GLU A 105 -3.55 13.13 13.59
N TYR A 106 -4.66 13.56 14.19
CA TYR A 106 -5.03 13.26 15.57
C TYR A 106 -6.44 12.70 15.72
N THR A 107 -7.05 12.18 14.63
CA THR A 107 -8.39 11.63 14.72
C THR A 107 -8.36 10.28 15.42
N LYS A 108 -9.07 10.19 16.53
CA LYS A 108 -9.37 8.93 17.21
C LYS A 108 -10.63 8.33 16.60
N SER A 109 -10.55 7.08 16.21
CA SER A 109 -11.75 6.28 15.93
C SER A 109 -12.16 5.56 17.21
N ALA A 110 -13.42 5.65 17.57
CA ALA A 110 -13.96 5.03 18.77
C ALA A 110 -15.03 4.00 18.42
N SER A 111 -14.96 2.86 19.06
CA SER A 111 -15.92 1.76 18.90
C SER A 111 -16.44 1.32 20.25
N ILE A 112 -17.77 1.24 20.41
CA ILE A 112 -18.41 0.79 21.66
C ILE A 112 -18.77 -0.69 21.53
N PHE A 113 -18.34 -1.48 22.51
CA PHE A 113 -18.59 -2.91 22.60
C PHE A 113 -19.41 -3.30 23.81
N HIS A 114 -20.25 -4.31 23.61
CA HIS A 114 -20.97 -5.01 24.68
C HIS A 114 -20.53 -6.47 24.65
N ILE A 115 -19.75 -6.87 25.64
CA ILE A 115 -19.08 -8.17 25.62
C ILE A 115 -19.69 -9.07 26.71
N PRO A 116 -20.53 -10.05 26.32
CA PRO A 116 -21.08 -11.02 27.27
C PRO A 116 -19.99 -11.86 27.95
N PRO A 117 -20.33 -12.56 29.04
CA PRO A 117 -19.42 -13.52 29.67
C PRO A 117 -18.97 -14.59 28.69
N TYR A 118 -17.68 -14.92 28.69
CA TYR A 118 -17.06 -15.95 27.85
C TYR A 118 -17.30 -15.81 26.35
N ALA A 119 -17.66 -14.60 25.90
CA ALA A 119 -17.96 -14.34 24.50
C ALA A 119 -16.80 -13.63 23.78
N THR A 120 -16.79 -13.84 22.46
CA THR A 120 -15.95 -13.07 21.52
C THR A 120 -16.88 -12.20 20.68
N VAL A 121 -16.57 -10.92 20.58
CA VAL A 121 -17.30 -9.95 19.76
C VAL A 121 -16.34 -9.41 18.70
N GLN A 122 -16.85 -9.30 17.46
CA GLN A 122 -16.10 -8.77 16.33
C GLN A 122 -16.81 -7.54 15.78
N LYS A 123 -16.03 -6.58 15.30
CA LYS A 123 -16.50 -5.40 14.59
C LYS A 123 -15.64 -5.16 13.37
N GLU A 124 -16.29 -4.94 12.26
CA GLU A 124 -15.63 -4.66 10.98
C GLU A 124 -15.73 -3.19 10.66
N HIS A 125 -14.63 -2.62 10.19
CA HIS A 125 -14.52 -1.24 9.72
C HIS A 125 -14.07 -1.23 8.28
N THR A 126 -14.74 -0.43 7.47
CA THR A 126 -14.31 -0.21 6.09
C THR A 126 -13.21 0.85 6.07
N VAL A 127 -12.03 0.48 5.56
CA VAL A 127 -10.86 1.36 5.46
C VAL A 127 -10.59 1.64 3.99
N THR A 128 -10.34 2.91 3.67
CA THR A 128 -9.98 3.35 2.31
C THR A 128 -8.84 4.35 2.40
N SER A 129 -7.88 4.30 1.50
CA SER A 129 -6.86 5.32 1.34
C SER A 129 -6.72 5.72 -0.11
N ASN A 130 -6.66 7.03 -0.35
CA ASN A 130 -6.39 7.59 -1.67
C ASN A 130 -4.91 7.99 -1.85
N LYS A 131 -4.12 7.86 -0.79
CA LYS A 131 -2.69 8.19 -0.81
C LYS A 131 -1.89 6.92 -0.53
N ARG A 132 -0.89 6.63 -1.36
CA ARG A 132 0.05 5.54 -1.10
C ARG A 132 0.90 5.86 0.12
N ASP A 133 1.11 4.88 0.95
CA ASP A 133 2.03 4.93 2.10
C ASP A 133 2.13 3.54 2.73
N HIS A 134 3.03 3.38 3.70
CA HIS A 134 3.05 2.27 4.63
C HIS A 134 2.42 2.71 5.95
N TYR A 135 1.15 2.40 6.13
CA TYR A 135 0.40 2.81 7.32
C TYR A 135 0.59 1.82 8.46
N LYS A 136 1.01 2.34 9.63
CA LYS A 136 1.22 1.56 10.86
C LYS A 136 0.29 2.05 11.96
N LEU A 137 -0.55 1.16 12.46
CA LEU A 137 -1.36 1.39 13.64
C LEU A 137 -0.72 0.66 14.83
N GLN A 138 -0.23 1.40 15.81
CA GLN A 138 0.56 0.82 16.89
C GLN A 138 -0.29 0.35 18.06
N ASN A 139 -1.01 1.26 18.72
CA ASN A 139 -1.70 1.01 19.97
C ASN A 139 -3.20 1.20 19.82
N ALA A 140 -3.96 0.48 20.64
CA ALA A 140 -5.38 0.73 20.85
C ALA A 140 -5.62 1.00 22.35
N GLY A 141 -6.36 2.06 22.65
CA GLY A 141 -6.79 2.37 24.00
C GLY A 141 -8.16 1.77 24.30
N VAL A 142 -8.36 1.34 25.53
CA VAL A 142 -9.69 0.99 26.06
C VAL A 142 -10.06 2.01 27.10
N GLU A 143 -11.16 2.71 26.92
CA GLU A 143 -11.76 3.53 27.96
C GLU A 143 -12.97 2.82 28.55
N TYR A 144 -12.94 2.66 29.87
CA TYR A 144 -14.07 2.14 30.61
C TYR A 144 -14.25 2.96 31.92
N ARG A 145 -15.29 3.79 31.97
CA ARG A 145 -15.60 4.63 33.13
C ARG A 145 -14.41 5.41 33.68
N LYS A 146 -13.65 6.09 32.82
CA LYS A 146 -12.45 6.89 33.16
C LYS A 146 -11.21 6.07 33.56
N ILE A 147 -11.21 4.78 33.25
CA ILE A 147 -10.04 3.93 33.42
C ILE A 147 -9.57 3.57 32.00
N GLU A 148 -8.32 3.90 31.72
CA GLU A 148 -7.70 3.67 30.43
C GLU A 148 -6.74 2.50 30.52
N PHE A 149 -6.81 1.61 29.55
CA PHE A 149 -5.82 0.54 29.29
C PHE A 149 -5.33 0.69 27.88
N VAL A 150 -4.06 0.38 27.65
CA VAL A 150 -3.47 0.39 26.30
C VAL A 150 -3.10 -1.03 25.92
N PHE A 151 -3.54 -1.44 24.73
CA PHE A 151 -3.14 -2.69 24.11
C PHE A 151 -2.10 -2.40 23.02
N GLU A 152 -0.96 -3.07 23.11
CA GLU A 152 0.07 -3.03 22.09
C GLU A 152 -0.21 -4.13 21.05
N VAL A 153 -1.00 -3.78 20.04
CA VAL A 153 -1.33 -4.67 18.92
C VAL A 153 -0.99 -3.95 17.62
N PRO A 154 0.30 -3.95 17.25
CA PRO A 154 0.72 -3.31 16.01
C PRO A 154 0.18 -4.08 14.81
N ILE A 155 -0.42 -3.35 13.89
CA ILE A 155 -0.82 -3.83 12.54
C ILE A 155 -0.36 -2.82 11.52
N ASP A 156 -0.05 -3.29 10.33
CA ASP A 156 0.36 -2.45 9.23
C ASP A 156 -0.29 -2.87 7.92
N VAL A 157 -0.37 -1.93 6.99
CA VAL A 157 -0.88 -2.15 5.65
C VAL A 157 -0.14 -1.27 4.66
N TYR A 158 0.23 -1.85 3.53
CA TYR A 158 0.83 -1.13 2.41
C TYR A 158 -0.26 -0.64 1.46
N VAL A 159 -0.28 0.66 1.21
CA VAL A 159 -1.13 1.24 0.16
C VAL A 159 -0.25 1.54 -1.04
N TYR A 160 -0.49 0.81 -2.13
CA TYR A 160 0.26 0.90 -3.37
C TYR A 160 -0.21 2.08 -4.21
N PRO A 161 0.62 2.61 -5.13
CA PRO A 161 0.18 3.61 -6.09
C PRO A 161 -1.01 3.12 -6.91
N ASP A 162 -1.80 4.06 -7.45
CA ASP A 162 -2.89 3.71 -8.36
C ASP A 162 -2.35 2.95 -9.58
N LYS A 163 -3.00 1.85 -9.93
CA LYS A 163 -2.67 1.01 -11.09
C LYS A 163 -3.11 1.58 -12.44
N PHE A 164 -4.00 2.58 -12.43
CA PHE A 164 -4.47 3.23 -13.64
C PHE A 164 -3.73 4.56 -13.85
N TYR A 165 -3.01 4.65 -14.94
CA TYR A 165 -2.37 5.87 -15.39
C TYR A 165 -2.92 6.23 -16.77
N ALA A 166 -3.97 7.06 -16.78
CA ALA A 166 -4.68 7.44 -18.01
C ALA A 166 -3.85 8.30 -18.98
N ASP A 167 -2.84 9.01 -18.46
CA ASP A 167 -2.01 9.93 -19.23
C ASP A 167 -0.76 9.26 -19.83
N LEU A 168 -0.65 7.92 -19.75
CA LEU A 168 0.49 7.21 -20.32
C LEU A 168 0.31 7.07 -21.84
N ASP A 169 0.52 8.16 -22.57
CA ASP A 169 0.66 8.08 -24.01
C ASP A 169 2.08 7.62 -24.37
N LEU A 170 2.26 6.30 -24.48
CA LEU A 170 3.50 5.70 -24.95
C LEU A 170 3.83 6.06 -26.41
N SER A 171 2.92 6.74 -27.12
CA SER A 171 3.14 7.20 -28.49
C SER A 171 4.02 8.45 -28.54
N GLU A 172 4.13 9.21 -27.46
CA GLU A 172 5.05 10.32 -27.31
C GLU A 172 6.41 9.88 -26.72
N ASP A 173 7.05 8.91 -27.34
CA ASP A 173 8.48 8.71 -27.11
C ASP A 173 9.20 10.04 -27.32
N VAL A 174 9.84 10.56 -26.26
CA VAL A 174 10.65 11.78 -26.38
C VAL A 174 11.71 11.52 -27.44
N LYS A 175 11.50 12.09 -28.63
CA LYS A 175 12.46 12.04 -29.73
C LYS A 175 13.68 12.84 -29.31
N LEU A 176 14.71 12.16 -28.83
CA LEU A 176 15.99 12.80 -28.65
C LEU A 176 16.54 13.16 -30.03
N ALA A 177 17.05 14.41 -30.18
CA ALA A 177 17.58 14.89 -31.45
C ALA A 177 18.62 13.90 -32.01
N GLY A 178 18.35 13.34 -33.21
CA GLY A 178 19.20 12.34 -33.88
C GLY A 178 18.74 10.88 -33.70
N ASP A 179 17.59 10.61 -33.15
CA ASP A 179 17.07 9.25 -33.01
C ASP A 179 16.60 8.68 -34.35
N THR A 180 17.20 7.55 -34.70
CA THR A 180 16.65 6.63 -35.71
C THR A 180 15.65 5.73 -34.99
N ILE A 181 14.42 5.63 -35.50
CA ILE A 181 13.38 4.74 -34.94
C ILE A 181 13.97 3.32 -34.88
N ALA A 182 14.24 2.81 -33.69
CA ALA A 182 14.64 1.42 -33.51
C ALA A 182 13.41 0.56 -33.85
N ASN A 183 13.48 -0.14 -34.98
CA ASN A 183 12.47 -1.14 -35.34
C ASN A 183 12.46 -2.19 -34.22
N ARG A 184 11.34 -2.28 -33.48
CA ARG A 184 11.11 -3.35 -32.50
C ARG A 184 11.28 -4.69 -33.21
N LYS A 185 12.30 -5.46 -32.86
CA LYS A 185 12.48 -6.81 -33.38
C LYS A 185 11.43 -7.70 -32.71
N TYR A 186 10.43 -8.08 -33.46
CA TYR A 186 9.55 -9.18 -33.07
C TYR A 186 10.35 -10.48 -33.21
N VAL A 187 10.51 -11.20 -32.12
CA VAL A 187 11.10 -12.55 -32.16
C VAL A 187 9.99 -13.51 -32.54
N GLU A 188 10.10 -14.11 -33.72
CA GLU A 188 9.17 -15.17 -34.17
C GLU A 188 9.38 -16.41 -33.28
N ASP A 189 8.32 -16.88 -32.63
CA ASP A 189 8.36 -18.10 -31.84
C ASP A 189 8.21 -19.32 -32.78
N PRO A 190 9.27 -20.12 -32.98
CA PRO A 190 9.23 -21.26 -33.91
C PRO A 190 8.23 -22.35 -33.49
N TYR A 191 7.69 -22.33 -32.30
CA TYR A 191 6.69 -23.30 -31.80
C TYR A 191 5.26 -22.88 -32.10
N PHE A 192 4.98 -21.60 -32.34
CA PHE A 192 3.64 -21.10 -32.67
C PHE A 192 3.48 -20.82 -34.17
N PHE A 193 3.23 -21.86 -34.93
CA PHE A 193 2.94 -21.76 -36.36
C PHE A 193 1.59 -21.05 -36.56
N SER A 194 1.61 -19.86 -37.17
CA SER A 194 0.40 -19.06 -37.44
C SER A 194 -0.17 -19.30 -38.84
N GLY A 195 0.70 -19.57 -39.82
CA GLY A 195 0.23 -19.80 -41.19
C GLY A 195 1.34 -19.82 -42.22
N ILE A 196 0.90 -19.78 -43.49
CA ILE A 196 1.80 -19.75 -44.66
C ILE A 196 1.45 -18.49 -45.46
N ARG A 197 2.48 -17.68 -45.75
CA ARG A 197 2.36 -16.49 -46.60
C ARG A 197 3.35 -16.51 -47.76
N ARG A 198 3.19 -15.59 -48.70
CA ARG A 198 4.18 -15.44 -49.79
C ARG A 198 5.51 -14.97 -49.23
N TYR A 199 6.59 -15.54 -49.75
CA TYR A 199 7.95 -15.13 -49.44
C TYR A 199 8.19 -13.67 -49.91
N THR A 200 8.82 -12.88 -49.06
CA THR A 200 9.30 -11.54 -49.38
C THR A 200 10.83 -11.45 -49.23
N PRO A 201 11.54 -10.59 -49.98
CA PRO A 201 13.02 -10.55 -49.99
C PRO A 201 13.69 -10.26 -48.63
N GLY A 202 12.93 -10.07 -47.55
CA GLY A 202 13.45 -9.92 -46.18
C GLY A 202 13.31 -11.17 -45.31
N ASP A 203 12.64 -12.21 -45.79
CA ASP A 203 12.38 -13.42 -45.03
C ASP A 203 13.58 -14.35 -45.00
N SER A 204 13.77 -15.07 -43.89
CA SER A 204 14.80 -16.09 -43.77
C SER A 204 14.54 -17.28 -44.72
N MET A 205 15.55 -17.66 -45.46
CA MET A 205 15.47 -18.83 -46.34
C MET A 205 15.13 -20.14 -45.58
N ARG A 206 15.42 -20.21 -44.27
CA ARG A 206 15.10 -21.37 -43.43
C ARG A 206 13.62 -21.54 -43.21
N GLN A 207 12.83 -20.50 -43.39
CA GLN A 207 11.36 -20.50 -43.20
C GLN A 207 10.62 -20.84 -44.49
N ILE A 208 11.29 -21.06 -45.60
CA ILE A 208 10.65 -21.43 -46.88
C ILE A 208 9.99 -22.80 -46.74
N ASN A 209 8.67 -22.80 -46.97
CA ASN A 209 7.90 -24.02 -47.02
C ASN A 209 7.87 -24.54 -48.48
N TYR A 210 8.79 -25.42 -48.82
CA TYR A 210 8.92 -25.97 -50.15
C TYR A 210 7.66 -26.75 -50.57
N LYS A 211 6.99 -27.44 -49.63
CA LYS A 211 5.77 -28.21 -49.90
C LYS A 211 4.59 -27.30 -50.26
N ALA A 212 4.43 -26.20 -49.57
CA ALA A 212 3.45 -25.17 -49.87
C ALA A 212 3.77 -24.43 -51.18
N SER A 213 5.05 -24.12 -51.41
CA SER A 213 5.53 -23.46 -52.64
C SER A 213 5.23 -24.27 -53.90
N VAL A 214 5.39 -25.59 -53.83
CA VAL A 214 5.04 -26.48 -54.98
C VAL A 214 3.52 -26.49 -55.27
N ARG A 215 2.70 -26.31 -54.24
CA ARG A 215 1.23 -26.29 -54.39
C ARG A 215 0.69 -24.91 -54.77
N SER A 216 1.45 -23.82 -54.54
CA SER A 216 1.02 -22.45 -54.84
C SER A 216 1.30 -22.13 -56.31
N PHE A 217 0.43 -22.58 -57.19
CA PHE A 217 0.47 -22.25 -58.61
C PHE A 217 -0.55 -21.17 -58.90
N SER A 218 -0.13 -19.95 -59.22
CA SER A 218 -1.03 -18.86 -59.58
C SER A 218 -0.45 -18.08 -60.76
N GLY A 219 -1.25 -17.90 -61.83
CA GLY A 219 -0.87 -17.09 -62.99
C GLY A 219 0.30 -17.64 -63.82
N GLY A 220 0.55 -18.95 -63.86
CA GLY A 220 1.64 -19.57 -64.67
C GLY A 220 3.01 -19.58 -63.98
N GLN A 221 3.15 -19.04 -62.79
CA GLN A 221 4.42 -18.97 -62.03
C GLN A 221 4.32 -19.63 -60.68
N ARG A 222 5.34 -20.38 -60.26
CA ARG A 222 5.49 -20.90 -58.90
C ARG A 222 5.90 -19.78 -57.98
N GLN A 223 5.18 -19.59 -56.89
CA GLN A 223 5.49 -18.61 -55.88
C GLN A 223 6.13 -19.29 -54.66
N LEU A 224 7.23 -18.78 -54.18
CA LEU A 224 7.83 -19.22 -52.92
C LEU A 224 6.89 -18.85 -51.75
N MET A 225 6.61 -19.85 -50.92
CA MET A 225 5.80 -19.70 -49.72
C MET A 225 6.69 -19.84 -48.50
N CYS A 226 6.44 -19.04 -47.48
CA CYS A 226 7.18 -18.99 -46.23
C CYS A 226 6.24 -19.35 -45.06
N ASN A 227 6.73 -20.12 -44.11
CA ASN A 227 6.05 -20.32 -42.85
C ASN A 227 6.06 -19.01 -42.09
N PHE A 228 4.91 -18.63 -41.59
CA PHE A 228 4.73 -17.48 -40.74
C PHE A 228 4.45 -18.00 -39.34
N TYR A 229 5.25 -17.53 -38.39
CA TYR A 229 5.13 -17.87 -36.99
C TYR A 229 4.58 -16.66 -36.23
N GLU A 230 3.80 -16.92 -35.21
CA GLU A 230 3.34 -15.86 -34.33
C GLU A 230 4.56 -15.28 -33.57
N SER A 231 4.70 -13.98 -33.57
CA SER A 231 5.77 -13.34 -32.81
C SER A 231 5.39 -13.35 -31.34
N SER A 232 6.10 -14.15 -30.55
CA SER A 232 6.03 -14.06 -29.11
C SER A 232 6.70 -12.77 -28.67
N ARG A 233 5.94 -11.87 -28.08
CA ARG A 233 6.49 -10.64 -27.49
C ARG A 233 6.94 -10.98 -26.08
N SER A 234 8.22 -10.82 -25.80
CA SER A 234 8.65 -10.78 -24.40
C SER A 234 8.10 -9.51 -23.76
N TYR A 235 7.45 -9.67 -22.63
CA TYR A 235 7.00 -8.53 -21.80
C TYR A 235 7.98 -8.23 -20.66
N ASP A 236 9.20 -8.72 -20.79
CA ASP A 236 10.26 -8.47 -19.84
C ASP A 236 10.57 -6.96 -19.79
N THR A 237 10.42 -6.38 -18.62
CA THR A 237 10.42 -4.93 -18.44
C THR A 237 11.40 -4.52 -17.35
N MET A 238 12.27 -3.55 -17.67
CA MET A 238 13.17 -2.92 -16.70
C MET A 238 12.86 -1.42 -16.60
N MET A 239 12.54 -0.97 -15.43
CA MET A 239 12.14 0.42 -15.17
C MET A 239 13.23 1.16 -14.39
N TYR A 240 13.58 2.36 -14.84
CA TYR A 240 14.50 3.28 -14.19
C TYR A 240 13.76 4.56 -13.83
N LEU A 241 13.63 4.87 -12.54
CA LEU A 241 13.03 6.10 -12.05
C LEU A 241 14.13 7.06 -11.60
N ASP A 242 14.26 8.18 -12.31
CA ASP A 242 15.25 9.22 -12.01
C ASP A 242 14.61 10.42 -11.30
N LEU A 243 15.08 10.67 -10.08
CA LEU A 243 14.60 11.74 -9.21
C LEU A 243 15.66 12.85 -9.03
N THR A 244 16.78 12.83 -9.78
CA THR A 244 17.97 13.60 -9.47
C THR A 244 17.79 15.12 -9.58
N ASP A 245 17.18 15.63 -10.62
CA ASP A 245 17.26 17.07 -10.95
C ASP A 245 16.10 17.92 -10.45
N TYR A 246 15.12 17.30 -9.80
CA TYR A 246 13.92 18.00 -9.39
C TYR A 246 14.06 18.79 -8.07
N ALA A 247 15.15 18.54 -7.33
CA ALA A 247 15.32 19.02 -5.97
C ALA A 247 15.79 20.47 -5.86
N ALA A 248 16.47 20.99 -6.87
CA ALA A 248 17.23 22.23 -6.71
C ALA A 248 16.39 23.51 -6.88
N GLU A 249 15.31 23.46 -7.65
CA GLU A 249 14.62 24.69 -8.10
C GLU A 249 13.11 24.76 -7.79
N ASN A 250 12.46 23.64 -7.42
CA ASN A 250 11.01 23.60 -7.29
C ASN A 250 10.51 23.41 -5.85
N ALA A 251 9.33 23.98 -5.56
CA ALA A 251 8.67 23.84 -4.27
C ALA A 251 8.42 22.35 -3.94
N PHE A 252 8.45 22.02 -2.67
CA PHE A 252 8.28 20.66 -2.15
C PHE A 252 7.04 19.93 -2.72
N GLU A 253 5.91 20.66 -2.85
CA GLU A 253 4.66 20.12 -3.39
C GLU A 253 4.78 19.67 -4.85
N GLU A 254 5.53 20.39 -5.68
CA GLU A 254 5.76 20.02 -7.07
C GLU A 254 6.61 18.76 -7.17
N CYS A 255 7.55 18.60 -6.25
CA CYS A 255 8.39 17.40 -6.15
C CYS A 255 7.59 16.17 -5.75
N GLU A 256 6.66 16.31 -4.81
CA GLU A 256 5.78 15.22 -4.39
C GLU A 256 4.84 14.80 -5.54
N SER A 257 4.25 15.76 -6.24
CA SER A 257 3.38 15.49 -7.39
C SER A 257 4.08 14.71 -8.50
N ILE A 258 5.31 15.06 -8.84
CA ILE A 258 6.08 14.34 -9.87
C ILE A 258 6.49 12.95 -9.41
N LEU A 259 6.93 12.81 -8.15
CA LEU A 259 7.23 11.49 -7.60
C LEU A 259 6.01 10.58 -7.67
N GLU A 260 4.84 11.07 -7.24
CA GLU A 260 3.59 10.30 -7.29
C GLU A 260 3.24 9.88 -8.72
N ARG A 261 3.38 10.77 -9.69
CA ARG A 261 3.16 10.43 -11.11
C ARG A 261 4.17 9.41 -11.61
N GLY A 262 5.44 9.54 -11.25
CA GLY A 262 6.48 8.58 -11.61
C GLY A 262 6.20 7.19 -11.05
N LEU A 263 5.77 7.10 -9.80
CA LEU A 263 5.43 5.82 -9.16
C LEU A 263 4.13 5.22 -9.69
N ARG A 264 3.11 6.02 -10.00
CA ARG A 264 1.90 5.55 -10.70
C ARG A 264 2.24 4.98 -12.08
N CYS A 265 3.10 5.67 -12.83
CA CYS A 265 3.60 5.20 -14.12
C CYS A 265 4.34 3.86 -13.97
N ALA A 266 5.30 3.77 -13.04
CA ALA A 266 6.03 2.53 -12.78
C ALA A 266 5.10 1.39 -12.34
N CYS A 267 4.13 1.66 -11.48
CA CYS A 267 3.14 0.70 -11.03
C CYS A 267 2.25 0.20 -12.18
N HIS A 268 1.82 1.08 -13.07
CA HIS A 268 1.04 0.73 -14.26
C HIS A 268 1.84 -0.21 -15.19
N LEU A 269 3.08 0.17 -15.53
CA LEU A 269 3.97 -0.65 -16.35
C LEU A 269 4.25 -2.02 -15.70
N PHE A 270 4.46 -2.03 -14.39
CA PHE A 270 4.62 -3.26 -13.62
C PHE A 270 3.41 -4.17 -13.76
N CYS A 271 2.19 -3.67 -13.47
CA CYS A 271 0.95 -4.46 -13.56
C CYS A 271 0.70 -4.97 -14.99
N GLN A 272 1.02 -4.16 -16.01
CA GLN A 272 0.89 -4.57 -17.41
C GLN A 272 1.86 -5.69 -17.77
N ALA A 273 3.13 -5.59 -17.37
CA ALA A 273 4.13 -6.61 -17.64
C ALA A 273 3.85 -7.92 -16.88
N GLU A 274 3.48 -7.82 -15.60
CA GLU A 274 3.12 -8.99 -14.77
C GLU A 274 1.91 -9.73 -15.32
N SER A 275 0.84 -9.01 -15.71
CA SER A 275 -0.36 -9.63 -16.27
C SER A 275 -0.08 -10.40 -17.57
N ASN A 276 0.95 -10.01 -18.31
CA ASN A 276 1.42 -10.69 -19.50
C ASN A 276 2.51 -11.75 -19.25
N GLY A 277 2.83 -12.02 -17.97
CA GLY A 277 3.81 -13.04 -17.56
C GLY A 277 5.28 -12.64 -17.76
N GLY A 278 5.56 -11.35 -17.98
CA GLY A 278 6.91 -10.82 -18.15
C GLY A 278 7.69 -10.74 -16.82
N LYS A 279 9.03 -10.76 -16.93
CA LYS A 279 9.90 -10.45 -15.80
C LYS A 279 9.98 -8.93 -15.64
N VAL A 280 9.88 -8.47 -14.40
CA VAL A 280 9.93 -7.03 -14.10
C VAL A 280 11.08 -6.73 -13.15
N GLY A 281 11.84 -5.66 -13.46
CA GLY A 281 12.85 -5.10 -12.58
C GLY A 281 12.62 -3.60 -12.38
N PHE A 282 13.14 -3.06 -11.27
CA PHE A 282 12.98 -1.64 -10.94
C PHE A 282 14.23 -1.08 -10.29
N VAL A 283 14.64 0.08 -10.75
CA VAL A 283 15.77 0.84 -10.21
C VAL A 283 15.35 2.28 -9.99
N ALA A 284 15.67 2.82 -8.82
CA ALA A 284 15.45 4.22 -8.52
C ALA A 284 16.61 4.78 -7.70
N ASN A 285 16.97 6.04 -7.95
CA ASN A 285 18.01 6.76 -7.21
C ASN A 285 17.47 7.41 -5.93
N CYS A 286 16.78 6.63 -5.10
CA CYS A 286 16.24 7.07 -3.81
C CYS A 286 16.78 6.20 -2.68
N GLU A 287 16.92 6.80 -1.49
CA GLU A 287 17.25 6.08 -0.27
C GLU A 287 15.99 5.52 0.36
N THR A 288 16.04 4.25 0.73
CA THR A 288 14.97 3.54 1.44
C THR A 288 15.60 2.63 2.50
N ASP A 289 14.78 2.00 3.32
CA ASP A 289 15.21 0.96 4.27
C ASP A 289 15.95 -0.20 3.59
N MET A 290 15.83 -0.33 2.27
CA MET A 290 16.52 -1.32 1.43
C MET A 290 17.94 -0.93 1.05
N GLY A 291 18.36 0.33 1.27
CA GLY A 291 19.70 0.82 0.96
C GLY A 291 19.75 2.23 0.38
N LYS A 292 20.93 2.63 -0.09
CA LYS A 292 21.19 3.97 -0.65
C LYS A 292 20.52 4.23 -1.99
N TYR A 293 20.11 3.20 -2.68
CA TYR A 293 19.32 3.26 -3.91
C TYR A 293 18.48 1.99 -4.00
N VAL A 294 17.36 2.07 -4.67
CA VAL A 294 16.52 0.91 -4.93
C VAL A 294 17.03 0.19 -6.17
N ASN A 295 17.32 -1.10 -6.03
CA ASN A 295 17.63 -1.98 -7.14
C ASN A 295 16.95 -3.34 -6.93
N ILE A 296 15.84 -3.54 -7.63
CA ILE A 296 15.12 -4.79 -7.66
C ILE A 296 15.40 -5.46 -8.99
N PRO A 297 16.16 -6.57 -8.99
CA PRO A 297 16.52 -7.27 -10.24
C PRO A 297 15.25 -7.83 -10.90
N MET A 298 15.36 -8.14 -12.19
CA MET A 298 14.28 -8.74 -12.94
C MET A 298 13.85 -10.07 -12.34
N GLY A 299 12.55 -10.23 -12.11
CA GLY A 299 11.99 -11.42 -11.52
C GLY A 299 10.50 -11.56 -11.83
N THR A 300 9.93 -12.69 -11.41
CA THR A 300 8.50 -13.03 -11.57
C THR A 300 7.97 -13.70 -10.31
N GLY A 301 6.65 -13.81 -10.23
CA GLY A 301 5.97 -14.53 -9.17
C GLY A 301 5.54 -13.66 -8.01
N HIS A 302 4.64 -14.20 -7.19
CA HIS A 302 3.92 -13.45 -6.15
C HIS A 302 4.85 -12.76 -5.13
N ALA A 303 5.90 -13.44 -4.69
CA ALA A 303 6.85 -12.85 -3.73
C ALA A 303 7.63 -11.67 -4.33
N HIS A 304 7.97 -11.74 -5.63
CA HIS A 304 8.61 -10.65 -6.35
C HIS A 304 7.66 -9.47 -6.54
N ALA A 305 6.42 -9.76 -6.94
CA ALA A 305 5.36 -8.76 -7.11
C ALA A 305 5.08 -8.02 -5.79
N LYS A 306 4.93 -8.76 -4.68
CA LYS A 306 4.74 -8.18 -3.35
C LYS A 306 5.88 -7.23 -2.99
N LYS A 307 7.14 -7.68 -3.15
CA LYS A 307 8.33 -6.86 -2.87
C LYS A 307 8.36 -5.57 -3.72
N MET A 308 7.98 -5.66 -4.99
CA MET A 308 7.94 -4.52 -5.92
C MET A 308 6.90 -3.49 -5.46
N LEU A 309 5.68 -3.94 -5.15
CA LEU A 309 4.59 -3.07 -4.72
C LEU A 309 4.86 -2.44 -3.34
N GLU A 310 5.39 -3.20 -2.39
CA GLU A 310 5.85 -2.68 -1.09
C GLU A 310 6.92 -1.60 -1.28
N CYS A 311 7.87 -1.82 -2.18
CA CYS A 311 8.88 -0.82 -2.52
C CYS A 311 8.24 0.47 -3.04
N PHE A 312 7.28 0.39 -3.96
CA PHE A 312 6.59 1.57 -4.47
C PHE A 312 5.83 2.34 -3.37
N SER A 313 5.30 1.67 -2.35
CA SER A 313 4.59 2.33 -1.26
C SER A 313 5.51 3.10 -0.31
N VAL A 314 6.75 2.64 -0.12
CA VAL A 314 7.69 3.20 0.87
C VAL A 314 8.52 4.38 0.33
N ILE A 315 8.74 4.47 -0.99
CA ILE A 315 9.51 5.55 -1.59
C ILE A 315 8.85 6.91 -1.30
N SER A 316 9.59 7.81 -0.67
CA SER A 316 9.13 9.16 -0.33
C SER A 316 9.96 10.24 -0.99
N SER A 317 9.43 11.45 -1.07
CA SER A 317 10.15 12.61 -1.60
C SER A 317 11.37 13.01 -0.76
N TYR A 318 11.39 12.60 0.51
CA TYR A 318 12.53 12.83 1.41
C TYR A 318 13.69 11.83 1.21
N ALA A 319 13.41 10.71 0.57
CA ALA A 319 14.39 9.64 0.36
C ALA A 319 15.30 9.88 -0.86
N ARG A 320 15.49 11.14 -1.25
CA ARG A 320 16.34 11.49 -2.39
C ARG A 320 17.80 11.21 -2.09
N ASN A 321 18.47 10.74 -3.12
CA ASN A 321 19.89 10.53 -3.07
C ASN A 321 20.54 11.19 -4.30
N ASP A 322 21.69 11.84 -4.07
CA ASP A 322 22.55 12.39 -5.14
C ASP A 322 23.24 11.28 -5.98
N TYR A 323 22.84 10.03 -5.77
CA TYR A 323 23.37 8.90 -6.52
C TYR A 323 22.95 8.98 -7.98
N SER A 324 23.94 9.13 -8.87
CA SER A 324 23.66 9.28 -10.29
C SER A 324 23.05 8.00 -10.89
N ILE A 325 21.84 8.10 -11.42
CA ILE A 325 21.16 7.03 -12.17
C ILE A 325 22.00 6.56 -13.38
N HIS A 326 22.90 7.40 -13.86
CA HIS A 326 23.78 7.09 -14.98
C HIS A 326 24.59 5.81 -14.75
N SER A 327 25.13 5.60 -13.54
CA SER A 327 25.87 4.38 -13.19
C SER A 327 25.00 3.13 -13.23
N LEU A 328 23.73 3.27 -12.85
CA LEU A 328 22.75 2.18 -12.86
C LEU A 328 22.28 1.86 -14.28
N LEU A 329 22.14 2.87 -15.13
CA LEU A 329 21.81 2.69 -16.55
C LEU A 329 22.91 1.97 -17.34
N LEU A 330 24.18 2.04 -16.93
CA LEU A 330 25.26 1.27 -17.56
C LEU A 330 25.02 -0.24 -17.47
N ASP A 331 24.37 -0.72 -16.43
CA ASP A 331 24.01 -2.12 -16.29
C ASP A 331 22.88 -2.54 -17.24
N ALA A 332 22.12 -1.60 -17.79
CA ALA A 332 21.09 -1.87 -18.79
C ALA A 332 21.63 -2.53 -20.06
N ALA A 333 22.91 -2.30 -20.40
CA ALA A 333 23.57 -2.96 -21.52
C ALA A 333 23.73 -4.48 -21.33
N LYS A 334 23.72 -4.96 -20.08
CA LYS A 334 23.86 -6.38 -19.71
C LYS A 334 22.54 -7.15 -19.72
N LEU A 335 21.40 -6.45 -19.79
CA LEU A 335 20.09 -7.07 -19.81
C LEU A 335 19.89 -7.92 -21.08
N PRO A 336 18.94 -8.88 -21.09
CA PRO A 336 18.56 -9.61 -22.31
C PRO A 336 18.13 -8.65 -23.43
N GLU A 337 18.39 -9.02 -24.69
CA GLU A 337 18.07 -8.14 -25.84
C GLU A 337 16.58 -7.82 -25.99
N GLU A 338 15.73 -8.72 -25.52
CA GLU A 338 14.28 -8.65 -25.61
C GLU A 338 13.61 -7.81 -24.51
N THR A 339 14.43 -7.26 -23.56
CA THR A 339 13.91 -6.47 -22.44
C THR A 339 13.52 -5.08 -22.90
N ASP A 340 12.29 -4.68 -22.64
CA ASP A 340 11.84 -3.29 -22.77
C ASP A 340 12.35 -2.46 -21.58
N ILE A 341 13.06 -1.38 -21.87
CA ILE A 341 13.63 -0.48 -20.86
C ILE A 341 12.83 0.81 -20.86
N TYR A 342 12.28 1.14 -19.70
CA TYR A 342 11.55 2.41 -19.47
C TYR A 342 12.39 3.32 -18.58
N PHE A 343 12.71 4.50 -19.09
CA PHE A 343 13.38 5.54 -18.34
C PHE A 343 12.38 6.64 -17.98
N ILE A 344 12.01 6.71 -16.70
CA ILE A 344 11.00 7.61 -16.17
C ILE A 344 11.71 8.75 -15.46
N THR A 345 11.59 9.98 -15.96
CA THR A 345 12.29 11.15 -15.44
C THR A 345 11.53 12.44 -15.70
N SER A 346 11.75 13.46 -14.88
CA SER A 346 11.27 14.82 -15.14
C SER A 346 12.18 15.55 -16.14
N HIS A 347 13.49 15.25 -16.13
CA HIS A 347 14.47 15.87 -16.98
C HIS A 347 15.50 14.87 -17.48
N VAL A 348 15.86 14.95 -18.73
CA VAL A 348 16.93 14.10 -19.33
C VAL A 348 18.22 14.90 -19.38
N THR A 349 19.18 14.50 -18.56
CA THR A 349 20.53 15.09 -18.59
C THR A 349 21.27 14.71 -19.87
N ASP A 350 22.25 15.53 -20.32
CA ASP A 350 23.04 15.22 -21.52
C ASP A 350 23.73 13.86 -21.43
N LYS A 351 24.24 13.51 -20.23
CA LYS A 351 24.89 12.22 -19.98
C LYS A 351 23.94 11.04 -20.13
N ASN A 352 22.72 11.16 -19.57
CA ASN A 352 21.69 10.13 -19.70
C ASN A 352 21.22 10.01 -21.15
N ALA A 353 21.09 11.15 -21.86
CA ALA A 353 20.71 11.19 -23.27
C ALA A 353 21.76 10.46 -24.15
N GLU A 354 23.04 10.65 -23.91
CA GLU A 354 24.09 9.95 -24.64
C GLU A 354 24.06 8.44 -24.43
N LEU A 355 23.84 8.00 -23.17
CA LEU A 355 23.73 6.59 -22.84
C LEU A 355 22.48 5.94 -23.44
N ILE A 356 21.34 6.62 -23.37
CA ILE A 356 20.09 6.14 -23.98
C ILE A 356 20.27 5.99 -25.50
N ARG A 357 20.91 6.96 -26.18
CA ARG A 357 21.25 6.84 -27.62
C ARG A 357 22.16 5.67 -27.89
N ALA A 358 23.16 5.44 -27.03
CA ALA A 358 24.06 4.29 -27.15
C ALA A 358 23.33 2.96 -27.03
N LEU A 359 22.45 2.82 -26.05
CA LEU A 359 21.62 1.62 -25.86
C LEU A 359 20.69 1.39 -27.07
N ARG A 360 20.06 2.43 -27.59
CA ARG A 360 19.23 2.35 -28.82
C ARG A 360 20.04 1.92 -30.04
N ARG A 361 21.29 2.42 -30.21
CA ARG A 361 22.19 1.98 -31.28
C ARG A 361 22.61 0.51 -31.16
N MET A 362 22.69 -0.03 -29.94
CA MET A 362 22.89 -1.46 -29.68
C MET A 362 21.66 -2.31 -29.95
N GLY A 363 20.54 -1.71 -30.41
CA GLY A 363 19.30 -2.41 -30.71
C GLY A 363 18.38 -2.62 -29.49
N ARG A 364 18.68 -1.98 -28.36
CA ARG A 364 17.84 -2.06 -27.16
C ARG A 364 16.56 -1.23 -27.32
N SER A 365 15.44 -1.77 -26.84
CA SER A 365 14.17 -1.04 -26.74
C SER A 365 14.25 -0.12 -25.52
N VAL A 366 14.42 1.18 -25.73
CA VAL A 366 14.48 2.16 -24.64
C VAL A 366 13.45 3.24 -24.90
N SER A 367 12.43 3.30 -24.05
CA SER A 367 11.39 4.32 -24.04
C SER A 367 11.64 5.33 -22.91
N VAL A 368 11.56 6.62 -23.22
CA VAL A 368 11.74 7.71 -22.24
C VAL A 368 10.38 8.31 -21.93
N ILE A 369 9.98 8.24 -20.67
CA ILE A 369 8.73 8.82 -20.19
C ILE A 369 9.06 10.07 -19.40
N ARG A 370 8.61 11.22 -19.93
CA ARG A 370 8.82 12.51 -19.29
C ARG A 370 7.67 12.82 -18.35
N LEU A 371 8.00 13.12 -17.11
CA LEU A 371 7.05 13.52 -16.09
C LEU A 371 6.92 15.05 -16.10
N GLU A 372 5.70 15.55 -16.17
CA GLU A 372 5.40 16.97 -16.03
C GLU A 372 4.61 17.18 -14.73
N ALA A 373 4.83 18.31 -14.04
CA ALA A 373 4.05 18.67 -12.86
C ALA A 373 2.59 18.95 -13.27
N ASP A 374 1.65 18.41 -12.50
CA ASP A 374 0.23 18.68 -12.74
C ASP A 374 -0.12 20.11 -12.34
N ARG A 375 -0.42 20.96 -13.32
CA ARG A 375 -0.82 22.34 -13.08
C ARG A 375 -2.27 22.49 -12.61
N ASN A 376 -3.05 21.41 -12.62
CA ASN A 376 -4.49 21.44 -12.31
C ASN A 376 -4.83 21.13 -10.86
N GLU A 377 -3.94 20.52 -10.08
CA GLU A 377 -4.20 20.26 -8.65
C GLU A 377 -4.26 21.55 -7.79
N LYS A 378 -3.71 22.67 -8.28
CA LYS A 378 -3.76 23.97 -7.57
C LYS A 378 -5.16 24.62 -7.46
N LYS A 379 -6.23 23.97 -7.94
CA LYS A 379 -7.60 24.53 -7.91
C LYS A 379 -8.56 23.84 -6.95
N VAL A 380 -8.13 22.87 -6.18
CA VAL A 380 -9.00 22.09 -5.27
C VAL A 380 -8.40 22.00 -3.86
N SER A 381 -7.82 23.07 -3.36
CA SER A 381 -7.48 23.17 -1.92
C SER A 381 -8.28 24.30 -1.27
#